data_a6d4dc7ecb8e8d31a565c67668501f6e
#
_entry.id   a6d4dc7ecb8e8d31a565c67668501f6e
#
_cell.length_a   1.000
_cell.length_b   1.000
_cell.length_c   1.000
_cell.angle_alpha   90.00
_cell.angle_beta   90.00
_cell.angle_gamma   90.00
#
_symmetry.space_group_name_H-M   'P 1'
#
loop_
_entity.id
_entity.type
_entity.pdbx_description
1 polymer ?
#
loop_
_entity_poly.entity_id
_entity_poly.type
_entity_poly.pdbx_seq_one_letter_code
_entity_poly.pdbx_strand_id
1 'polypeptide(L)'
;MDHRSGVRVTGLDACRRGWVAVSLVTAAPPVTVRIGTSLSALLAPDLDPALTTIVGIDMPLGLLETGWREADRAARGLLGPRRSSVFAIPPRAVWTQASYRAANQVCRELTGQGFSVQTWGLRAKLLEANQYRETCGHPLYEVHPELAFGAMAGSPLAASKHTDLGRDLRRGLLARAGIEIPPGTPLGLLGDVLDAAAVAWSARRIAADQAVTVPFAPQHDRQGREIAIRF
;
A
#
# COMPACT_ATOMS: atom_id res chain seq x y z
N MET A 1 -15.50 -33.55 -4.80
CA MET A 1 -14.20 -33.18 -4.20
C MET A 1 -14.11 -31.68 -4.29
N ASP A 2 -14.34 -31.02 -3.17
CA ASP A 2 -14.39 -29.57 -3.06
C ASP A 2 -12.95 -29.06 -3.02
N HIS A 3 -12.40 -28.67 -4.17
CA HIS A 3 -11.13 -27.96 -4.24
C HIS A 3 -11.36 -26.56 -3.69
N ARG A 4 -11.31 -26.40 -2.37
CA ARG A 4 -11.10 -25.08 -1.78
C ARG A 4 -9.74 -24.57 -2.25
N SER A 5 -9.77 -23.87 -3.36
CA SER A 5 -8.62 -23.13 -3.87
C SER A 5 -8.19 -22.17 -2.76
N GLY A 6 -7.05 -22.41 -2.14
CA GLY A 6 -6.50 -21.52 -1.13
C GLY A 6 -6.30 -20.12 -1.73
N VAL A 7 -6.62 -19.07 -0.99
CA VAL A 7 -6.31 -17.70 -1.39
C VAL A 7 -4.98 -17.30 -0.75
N ARG A 8 -4.04 -16.88 -1.56
CA ARG A 8 -2.80 -16.23 -1.11
C ARG A 8 -3.04 -14.73 -1.08
N VAL A 9 -2.67 -14.09 -0.01
CA VAL A 9 -2.65 -12.63 0.09
C VAL A 9 -1.25 -12.16 0.38
N THR A 10 -0.82 -11.11 -0.29
CA THR A 10 0.50 -10.50 -0.12
C THR A 10 0.33 -9.01 0.09
N GLY A 11 0.94 -8.49 1.14
CA GLY A 11 1.07 -7.06 1.39
C GLY A 11 2.49 -6.60 1.14
N LEU A 12 2.62 -5.44 0.50
CA LEU A 12 3.88 -4.84 0.09
C LEU A 12 4.06 -3.46 0.73
N ASP A 13 5.26 -3.19 1.19
CA ASP A 13 5.69 -1.85 1.58
C ASP A 13 7.09 -1.54 1.04
N ALA A 14 7.36 -0.25 0.80
CA ALA A 14 8.66 0.22 0.34
C ALA A 14 9.66 0.27 1.51
N CYS A 15 10.88 -0.21 1.29
CA CYS A 15 11.96 -0.12 2.26
C CYS A 15 13.25 0.41 1.63
N ARG A 16 14.28 0.69 2.45
CA ARG A 16 15.58 1.18 1.97
C ARG A 16 16.26 0.25 0.95
N ARG A 17 16.01 -1.07 1.04
CA ARG A 17 16.62 -2.10 0.17
C ARG A 17 15.74 -2.46 -1.03
N GLY A 18 14.61 -1.81 -1.21
CA GLY A 18 13.65 -2.12 -2.25
C GLY A 18 12.24 -2.23 -1.69
N TRP A 19 11.73 -3.44 -1.54
CA TRP A 19 10.39 -3.74 -1.08
C TRP A 19 10.40 -4.85 -0.02
N VAL A 20 9.46 -4.77 0.90
CA VAL A 20 9.13 -5.86 1.83
C VAL A 20 7.81 -6.47 1.37
N ALA A 21 7.75 -7.80 1.36
CA ALA A 21 6.52 -8.56 1.16
C ALA A 21 6.20 -9.37 2.41
N VAL A 22 4.96 -9.32 2.86
CA VAL A 22 4.38 -10.20 3.85
C VAL A 22 3.28 -11.01 3.20
N SER A 23 3.46 -12.34 3.12
CA SER A 23 2.52 -13.23 2.44
C SER A 23 1.95 -14.25 3.43
N LEU A 24 0.67 -14.55 3.26
CA LEU A 24 -0.03 -15.60 4.00
C LEU A 24 -1.02 -16.32 3.07
N VAL A 25 -1.26 -17.60 3.35
CA VAL A 25 -2.31 -18.39 2.72
C VAL A 25 -3.45 -18.51 3.73
N THR A 26 -4.68 -18.24 3.30
CA THR A 26 -5.85 -18.12 4.21
C THR A 26 -6.16 -19.37 5.05
N ALA A 27 -5.60 -20.52 4.70
CA ALA A 27 -5.83 -21.80 5.38
C ALA A 27 -4.57 -22.37 6.06
N ALA A 28 -3.41 -21.71 6.02
CA ALA A 28 -2.16 -22.27 6.54
C ALA A 28 -1.21 -21.20 7.11
N PRO A 29 -0.79 -21.30 8.39
CA PRO A 29 0.40 -20.63 8.89
C PRO A 29 1.65 -21.31 8.31
N PRO A 30 2.80 -20.64 8.18
CA PRO A 30 3.17 -19.36 8.78
C PRO A 30 3.14 -18.17 7.82
N VAL A 31 3.21 -16.95 8.40
CA VAL A 31 3.48 -15.70 7.68
C VAL A 31 4.89 -15.77 7.09
N THR A 32 5.02 -15.46 5.80
CA THR A 32 6.32 -15.37 5.12
C THR A 32 6.69 -13.91 4.92
N VAL A 33 7.92 -13.53 5.31
CA VAL A 33 8.49 -12.21 5.09
C VAL A 33 9.64 -12.31 4.09
N ARG A 34 9.59 -11.52 3.03
CA ARG A 34 10.65 -11.45 2.02
C ARG A 34 11.03 -10.01 1.72
N ILE A 35 12.26 -9.82 1.25
CA ILE A 35 12.78 -8.53 0.80
C ILE A 35 13.34 -8.71 -0.61
N GLY A 36 13.03 -7.77 -1.47
CA GLY A 36 13.53 -7.78 -2.85
C GLY A 36 13.78 -6.37 -3.37
N THR A 37 14.60 -6.26 -4.39
CA THR A 37 14.95 -4.98 -5.01
C THR A 37 13.91 -4.51 -6.01
N SER A 38 13.08 -5.41 -6.55
CA SER A 38 11.99 -5.10 -7.49
C SER A 38 10.72 -5.88 -7.16
N LEU A 39 9.56 -5.32 -7.53
CA LEU A 39 8.25 -5.95 -7.33
C LEU A 39 8.13 -7.27 -8.11
N SER A 40 8.57 -7.30 -9.37
CA SER A 40 8.47 -8.50 -10.21
C SER A 40 9.24 -9.69 -9.62
N ALA A 41 10.49 -9.49 -9.22
CA ALA A 41 11.29 -10.55 -8.60
C ALA A 41 10.74 -10.97 -7.23
N LEU A 42 10.23 -10.01 -6.44
CA LEU A 42 9.69 -10.27 -5.11
C LEU A 42 8.38 -11.06 -5.14
N LEU A 43 7.51 -10.78 -6.12
CA LEU A 43 6.20 -11.40 -6.24
C LEU A 43 6.18 -12.71 -7.05
N ALA A 44 7.18 -12.97 -7.89
CA ALA A 44 7.24 -14.17 -8.70
C ALA A 44 6.96 -15.49 -7.92
N PRO A 45 7.47 -15.69 -6.69
CA PRO A 45 7.17 -16.89 -5.91
C PRO A 45 5.71 -16.97 -5.39
N ASP A 46 4.98 -15.85 -5.36
CA ASP A 46 3.59 -15.80 -4.89
C ASP A 46 2.56 -16.06 -6.00
N LEU A 47 2.99 -15.97 -7.25
CA LEU A 47 2.12 -16.15 -8.41
C LEU A 47 2.00 -17.63 -8.79
N ASP A 48 1.48 -18.43 -7.86
CA ASP A 48 1.18 -19.84 -8.09
C ASP A 48 -0.17 -19.94 -8.86
N PRO A 49 -0.17 -20.53 -10.09
CA PRO A 49 -1.41 -20.69 -10.85
C PRO A 49 -2.52 -21.49 -10.15
N ALA A 50 -2.16 -22.31 -9.16
CA ALA A 50 -3.11 -23.11 -8.37
C ALA A 50 -3.83 -22.29 -7.27
N LEU A 51 -3.38 -21.06 -7.00
CA LEU A 51 -3.91 -20.20 -5.96
C LEU A 51 -4.41 -18.87 -6.54
N THR A 52 -5.55 -18.41 -6.06
CA THR A 52 -5.94 -17.01 -6.27
C THR A 52 -5.02 -16.11 -5.45
N THR A 53 -4.27 -15.23 -6.11
CA THR A 53 -3.37 -14.29 -5.43
C THR A 53 -3.96 -12.88 -5.43
N ILE A 54 -4.12 -12.29 -4.24
CA ILE A 54 -4.51 -10.89 -4.06
C ILE A 54 -3.33 -10.13 -3.47
N VAL A 55 -2.91 -9.08 -4.16
CA VAL A 55 -1.77 -8.26 -3.74
C VAL A 55 -2.23 -6.87 -3.35
N GLY A 56 -1.91 -6.46 -2.12
CA GLY A 56 -1.99 -5.09 -1.66
C GLY A 56 -0.62 -4.41 -1.67
N ILE A 57 -0.58 -3.10 -1.83
CA ILE A 57 0.66 -2.32 -1.82
C ILE A 57 0.46 -0.98 -1.12
N ASP A 58 1.37 -0.61 -0.20
CA ASP A 58 1.48 0.75 0.35
C ASP A 58 2.22 1.64 -0.65
N MET A 59 1.57 1.92 -1.76
CA MET A 59 2.06 2.84 -2.77
C MET A 59 0.88 3.32 -3.62
N PRO A 60 0.82 4.63 -3.93
CA PRO A 60 -0.25 5.18 -4.75
C PRO A 60 -0.31 4.55 -6.15
N LEU A 61 -1.48 4.02 -6.50
CA LEU A 61 -1.75 3.38 -7.79
C LEU A 61 -2.73 4.19 -8.62
N GLY A 62 -2.38 4.41 -9.87
CA GLY A 62 -3.14 5.25 -10.79
C GLY A 62 -2.78 6.73 -10.66
N LEU A 63 -2.42 7.32 -11.79
CA LEU A 63 -2.05 8.72 -11.90
C LEU A 63 -3.06 9.43 -12.81
N LEU A 64 -3.59 10.54 -12.33
CA LEU A 64 -4.46 11.41 -13.12
C LEU A 64 -3.65 12.19 -14.16
N GLU A 65 -4.31 12.67 -15.21
CA GLU A 65 -3.70 13.60 -16.17
C GLU A 65 -3.73 15.04 -15.64
N THR A 66 -4.75 15.40 -14.86
CA THR A 66 -4.92 16.74 -14.24
C THR A 66 -5.58 16.62 -12.87
N GLY A 67 -5.42 17.65 -12.02
CA GLY A 67 -6.08 17.71 -10.71
C GLY A 67 -5.44 16.78 -9.66
N TRP A 68 -6.17 16.55 -8.56
CA TRP A 68 -5.72 15.77 -7.41
C TRP A 68 -6.58 14.52 -7.23
N ARG A 69 -5.97 13.46 -6.72
CA ARG A 69 -6.63 12.19 -6.45
C ARG A 69 -7.61 12.35 -5.28
N GLU A 70 -8.87 12.02 -5.52
CA GLU A 70 -9.90 11.98 -4.48
C GLU A 70 -9.62 10.89 -3.43
N ALA A 71 -8.94 9.81 -3.81
CA ALA A 71 -8.49 8.76 -2.91
C ALA A 71 -7.61 9.31 -1.78
N ASP A 72 -6.63 10.18 -2.13
CA ASP A 72 -5.74 10.80 -1.15
C ASP A 72 -6.52 11.74 -0.21
N ARG A 73 -7.48 12.52 -0.77
CA ARG A 73 -8.30 13.42 0.00
C ARG A 73 -9.22 12.69 0.98
N ALA A 74 -9.87 11.62 0.52
CA ALA A 74 -10.74 10.79 1.35
C ALA A 74 -9.97 10.10 2.48
N ALA A 75 -8.83 9.50 2.17
CA ALA A 75 -7.95 8.86 3.16
C ALA A 75 -7.47 9.85 4.23
N ARG A 76 -7.07 11.06 3.83
CA ARG A 76 -6.67 12.14 4.76
C ARG A 76 -7.81 12.55 5.69
N GLY A 77 -9.04 12.59 5.18
CA GLY A 77 -10.24 12.88 5.98
C GLY A 77 -10.46 11.84 7.08
N LEU A 78 -10.32 10.54 6.76
CA LEU A 78 -10.49 9.44 7.70
C LEU A 78 -9.39 9.40 8.78
N LEU A 79 -8.17 9.74 8.42
CA LEU A 79 -7.02 9.69 9.35
C LEU A 79 -6.96 10.86 10.32
N GLY A 80 -7.71 11.95 10.09
CA GLY A 80 -7.78 13.09 10.99
C GLY A 80 -6.38 13.61 11.41
N PRO A 81 -5.96 13.47 12.68
CA PRO A 81 -4.64 13.91 13.14
C PRO A 81 -3.46 13.26 12.41
N ARG A 82 -3.65 12.06 11.85
CA ARG A 82 -2.64 11.32 11.07
C ARG A 82 -2.67 11.60 9.57
N ARG A 83 -3.47 12.56 9.11
CA ARG A 83 -3.62 12.93 7.69
C ARG A 83 -2.30 13.21 6.96
N SER A 84 -1.25 13.61 7.66
CA SER A 84 0.07 13.85 7.08
C SER A 84 0.79 12.58 6.62
N SER A 85 0.32 11.37 7.01
CA SER A 85 0.85 10.11 6.49
C SER A 85 0.41 9.81 5.05
N VAL A 86 -0.65 10.44 4.57
CA VAL A 86 -1.11 10.32 3.18
C VAL A 86 -0.54 11.48 2.36
N PHE A 87 0.22 11.17 1.34
CA PHE A 87 0.72 12.15 0.39
C PHE A 87 -0.36 12.51 -0.64
N ALA A 88 -0.44 13.79 -1.00
CA ALA A 88 -1.20 14.21 -2.17
C ALA A 88 -0.37 13.93 -3.42
N ILE A 89 -0.89 13.09 -4.30
CA ILE A 89 -0.16 12.61 -5.48
C ILE A 89 -0.49 13.47 -6.70
N PRO A 90 0.50 14.18 -7.25
CA PRO A 90 0.30 15.02 -8.41
C PRO A 90 0.09 14.22 -9.70
N PRO A 91 -0.39 14.90 -10.78
CA PRO A 91 -0.63 14.30 -12.07
C PRO A 91 0.58 13.63 -12.71
N ARG A 92 0.33 12.73 -13.65
CA ARG A 92 1.33 11.89 -14.34
C ARG A 92 2.51 12.69 -14.90
N ALA A 93 2.25 13.80 -15.59
CA ALA A 93 3.30 14.62 -16.22
C ALA A 93 4.34 15.18 -15.23
N VAL A 94 3.99 15.30 -13.96
CA VAL A 94 4.90 15.75 -12.90
C VAL A 94 6.05 14.75 -12.68
N TRP A 95 5.76 13.45 -12.78
CA TRP A 95 6.72 12.39 -12.48
C TRP A 95 7.74 12.13 -13.59
N THR A 96 7.52 12.67 -14.79
CA THR A 96 8.45 12.57 -15.94
C THR A 96 9.55 13.63 -15.91
N GLN A 97 9.43 14.62 -15.02
CA GLN A 97 10.38 15.73 -14.95
C GLN A 97 11.76 15.29 -14.42
N ALA A 98 12.81 16.00 -14.85
CA ALA A 98 14.18 15.66 -14.46
C ALA A 98 14.55 16.11 -13.03
N SER A 99 13.82 17.08 -12.46
CA SER A 99 14.10 17.61 -11.13
C SER A 99 12.82 17.97 -10.38
N TYR A 100 12.92 18.02 -9.03
CA TYR A 100 11.81 18.49 -8.18
C TYR A 100 11.34 19.90 -8.55
N ARG A 101 12.27 20.80 -8.89
CA ARG A 101 11.91 22.17 -9.27
C ARG A 101 11.03 22.20 -10.52
N ALA A 102 11.42 21.50 -11.58
CA ALA A 102 10.64 21.37 -12.80
C ALA A 102 9.29 20.65 -12.55
N ALA A 103 9.32 19.57 -11.77
CA ALA A 103 8.14 18.82 -11.38
C ALA A 103 7.14 19.71 -10.61
N ASN A 104 7.61 20.52 -9.67
CA ASN A 104 6.76 21.39 -8.88
C ASN A 104 6.17 22.56 -9.71
N GLN A 105 6.91 23.04 -10.71
CA GLN A 105 6.36 24.00 -11.67
C GLN A 105 5.22 23.38 -12.48
N VAL A 106 5.43 22.23 -13.11
CA VAL A 106 4.40 21.51 -13.87
C VAL A 106 3.19 21.18 -12.99
N CYS A 107 3.42 20.78 -11.72
CA CYS A 107 2.35 20.52 -10.78
C CYS A 107 1.46 21.76 -10.57
N ARG A 108 2.08 22.94 -10.39
CA ARG A 108 1.32 24.21 -10.23
C ARG A 108 0.53 24.57 -11.47
N GLU A 109 1.08 24.37 -12.65
CA GLU A 109 0.39 24.60 -13.92
C GLU A 109 -0.85 23.72 -14.07
N LEU A 110 -0.75 22.43 -13.68
CA LEU A 110 -1.83 21.45 -13.84
C LEU A 110 -2.87 21.47 -12.71
N THR A 111 -2.50 21.95 -11.51
CA THR A 111 -3.35 21.81 -10.31
C THR A 111 -3.58 23.09 -9.54
N GLY A 112 -2.90 24.18 -9.90
CA GLY A 112 -2.88 25.44 -9.16
C GLY A 112 -2.01 25.39 -7.88
N GLN A 113 -1.45 24.25 -7.50
CA GLN A 113 -0.71 24.07 -6.25
C GLN A 113 0.58 23.27 -6.46
N GLY A 114 1.59 23.50 -5.62
CA GLY A 114 2.78 22.68 -5.56
C GLY A 114 2.58 21.44 -4.67
N PHE A 115 3.59 20.59 -4.64
CA PHE A 115 3.63 19.39 -3.79
C PHE A 115 4.95 19.29 -3.01
N SER A 116 5.02 18.41 -2.02
CA SER A 116 6.18 18.32 -1.12
C SER A 116 7.36 17.58 -1.74
N VAL A 117 8.58 17.92 -1.29
CA VAL A 117 9.79 17.17 -1.66
C VAL A 117 9.77 15.74 -1.15
N GLN A 118 9.08 15.47 -0.04
CA GLN A 118 8.86 14.11 0.47
C GLN A 118 8.03 13.27 -0.51
N THR A 119 6.98 13.85 -1.07
CA THR A 119 6.19 13.21 -2.14
C THR A 119 7.06 12.94 -3.37
N TRP A 120 7.93 13.88 -3.76
CA TRP A 120 8.89 13.66 -4.85
C TRP A 120 9.84 12.49 -4.59
N GLY A 121 10.22 12.29 -3.33
CA GLY A 121 11.05 11.15 -2.91
C GLY A 121 10.45 9.77 -3.21
N LEU A 122 9.13 9.67 -3.37
CA LEU A 122 8.45 8.43 -3.75
C LEU A 122 8.63 8.07 -5.24
N ARG A 123 9.15 8.98 -6.08
CA ARG A 123 9.11 8.88 -7.55
C ARG A 123 9.53 7.52 -8.08
N ALA A 124 10.68 7.00 -7.66
CA ALA A 124 11.19 5.74 -8.19
C ALA A 124 10.25 4.57 -7.87
N LYS A 125 9.79 4.47 -6.62
CA LYS A 125 8.89 3.43 -6.15
C LYS A 125 7.48 3.56 -6.73
N LEU A 126 6.98 4.78 -6.82
CA LEU A 126 5.68 5.08 -7.41
C LEU A 126 5.64 4.71 -8.90
N LEU A 127 6.68 5.06 -9.66
CA LEU A 127 6.76 4.70 -11.08
C LEU A 127 6.88 3.19 -11.27
N GLU A 128 7.73 2.51 -10.47
CA GLU A 128 7.85 1.05 -10.49
C GLU A 128 6.51 0.36 -10.20
N ALA A 129 5.79 0.78 -9.16
CA ALA A 129 4.50 0.20 -8.79
C ALA A 129 3.42 0.39 -9.88
N ASN A 130 3.36 1.60 -10.45
CA ASN A 130 2.41 1.88 -11.52
C ASN A 130 2.76 1.13 -12.82
N GLN A 131 4.04 1.03 -13.18
CA GLN A 131 4.49 0.22 -14.31
C GLN A 131 4.19 -1.27 -14.09
N TYR A 132 4.46 -1.77 -12.89
CA TYR A 132 4.13 -3.16 -12.53
C TYR A 132 2.64 -3.43 -12.66
N ARG A 133 1.78 -2.53 -12.17
CA ARG A 133 0.32 -2.61 -12.31
C ARG A 133 -0.13 -2.68 -13.79
N GLU A 134 0.60 -2.04 -14.69
CA GLU A 134 0.29 -2.05 -16.13
C GLU A 134 0.57 -3.39 -16.79
N THR A 135 1.51 -4.17 -16.27
CA THR A 135 2.03 -5.40 -16.89
C THR A 135 1.71 -6.67 -16.12
N CYS A 136 1.37 -6.58 -14.83
CA CYS A 136 1.04 -7.76 -14.03
C CYS A 136 -0.32 -8.34 -14.43
N GLY A 137 -0.39 -9.65 -14.57
CA GLY A 137 -1.62 -10.37 -14.91
C GLY A 137 -2.53 -10.67 -13.73
N HIS A 138 -2.32 -10.04 -12.57
CA HIS A 138 -3.08 -10.27 -11.33
C HIS A 138 -3.56 -8.94 -10.71
N PRO A 139 -4.61 -8.98 -9.87
CA PRO A 139 -5.08 -7.79 -9.16
C PRO A 139 -4.03 -7.22 -8.21
N LEU A 140 -3.78 -5.91 -8.32
CA LEU A 140 -2.93 -5.12 -7.43
C LEU A 140 -3.73 -3.95 -6.88
N TYR A 141 -3.85 -3.86 -5.57
CA TYR A 141 -4.69 -2.87 -4.88
C TYR A 141 -3.86 -1.92 -4.02
N GLU A 142 -4.15 -0.63 -4.12
CA GLU A 142 -3.59 0.36 -3.21
C GLU A 142 -4.21 0.21 -1.82
N VAL A 143 -3.36 0.13 -0.81
CA VAL A 143 -3.71 0.05 0.61
C VAL A 143 -2.89 1.09 1.37
N HIS A 144 -3.43 1.63 2.45
CA HIS A 144 -2.69 2.53 3.33
C HIS A 144 -2.63 1.93 4.76
N PRO A 145 -1.43 1.62 5.30
CA PRO A 145 -1.27 0.92 6.59
C PRO A 145 -1.95 1.61 7.77
N GLU A 146 -1.89 2.95 7.86
CA GLU A 146 -2.55 3.67 8.97
C GLU A 146 -4.08 3.56 8.92
N LEU A 147 -4.69 3.43 7.73
CA LEU A 147 -6.13 3.13 7.60
C LEU A 147 -6.41 1.69 8.03
N ALA A 148 -5.58 0.73 7.63
CA ALA A 148 -5.70 -0.66 8.03
C ALA A 148 -5.61 -0.81 9.56
N PHE A 149 -4.61 -0.21 10.19
CA PHE A 149 -4.48 -0.21 11.65
C PHE A 149 -5.63 0.51 12.34
N GLY A 150 -6.09 1.62 11.78
CA GLY A 150 -7.28 2.32 12.29
C GLY A 150 -8.53 1.43 12.24
N ALA A 151 -8.73 0.69 11.16
CA ALA A 151 -9.84 -0.27 11.03
C ALA A 151 -9.72 -1.45 12.01
N MET A 152 -8.50 -1.99 12.23
CA MET A 152 -8.26 -3.02 13.25
C MET A 152 -8.56 -2.53 14.68
N ALA A 153 -8.28 -1.26 14.96
CA ALA A 153 -8.43 -0.65 16.29
C ALA A 153 -9.81 -0.02 16.52
N GLY A 154 -10.64 0.14 15.47
CA GLY A 154 -11.90 0.87 15.52
C GLY A 154 -11.76 2.40 15.53
N SER A 155 -10.54 2.93 15.49
CA SER A 155 -10.24 4.37 15.44
C SER A 155 -8.79 4.62 15.00
N PRO A 156 -8.46 5.82 14.47
CA PRO A 156 -7.09 6.17 14.13
C PRO A 156 -6.15 6.05 15.34
N LEU A 157 -4.97 5.45 15.12
CA LEU A 157 -4.01 5.23 16.21
C LEU A 157 -3.37 6.54 16.67
N ALA A 158 -3.40 6.79 17.98
CA ALA A 158 -2.72 7.96 18.58
C ALA A 158 -1.20 7.77 18.62
N ALA A 159 -0.72 6.56 18.93
CA ALA A 159 0.70 6.27 19.09
C ALA A 159 1.45 6.26 17.74
N SER A 160 2.58 6.97 17.67
CA SER A 160 3.43 7.03 16.48
C SER A 160 4.11 5.69 16.23
N LYS A 161 4.16 5.26 14.94
CA LYS A 161 4.87 4.04 14.52
C LYS A 161 6.38 4.08 14.83
N HIS A 162 6.93 5.26 15.11
CA HIS A 162 8.35 5.43 15.43
C HIS A 162 8.67 5.23 16.90
N THR A 163 7.67 5.07 17.79
CA THR A 163 7.84 4.77 19.21
C THR A 163 7.70 3.27 19.48
N ASP A 164 8.32 2.78 20.56
CA ASP A 164 8.16 1.37 20.98
C ASP A 164 6.69 1.05 21.24
N LEU A 165 6.01 1.89 22.02
CA LEU A 165 4.56 1.75 22.27
C LEU A 165 3.75 1.64 20.97
N GLY A 166 4.07 2.46 19.96
CA GLY A 166 3.35 2.43 18.70
C GLY A 166 3.64 1.17 17.86
N ARG A 167 4.86 0.64 17.93
CA ARG A 167 5.23 -0.63 17.30
C ARG A 167 4.56 -1.82 18.01
N ASP A 168 4.59 -1.85 19.33
CA ASP A 168 3.96 -2.90 20.14
C ASP A 168 2.44 -2.94 19.93
N LEU A 169 1.81 -1.77 19.89
CA LEU A 169 0.37 -1.67 19.58
C LEU A 169 0.04 -2.27 18.20
N ARG A 170 0.80 -1.93 17.16
CA ARG A 170 0.60 -2.46 15.79
C ARG A 170 0.84 -3.96 15.74
N ARG A 171 1.91 -4.46 16.38
CA ARG A 171 2.18 -5.89 16.50
C ARG A 171 1.02 -6.63 17.20
N GLY A 172 0.49 -6.08 18.30
CA GLY A 172 -0.65 -6.65 19.03
C GLY A 172 -1.94 -6.66 18.21
N LEU A 173 -2.19 -5.62 17.38
CA LEU A 173 -3.33 -5.59 16.44
C LEU A 173 -3.21 -6.69 15.39
N LEU A 174 -2.04 -6.85 14.78
CA LEU A 174 -1.78 -7.92 13.81
C LEU A 174 -1.92 -9.32 14.40
N ALA A 175 -1.35 -9.55 15.60
CA ALA A 175 -1.47 -10.83 16.29
C ALA A 175 -2.94 -11.20 16.57
N ARG A 176 -3.76 -10.25 17.04
CA ARG A 176 -5.21 -10.46 17.21
C ARG A 176 -5.94 -10.75 15.89
N ALA A 177 -5.42 -10.23 14.79
CA ALA A 177 -5.92 -10.52 13.45
C ALA A 177 -5.36 -11.84 12.86
N GLY A 178 -4.59 -12.63 13.64
CA GLY A 178 -3.99 -13.88 13.22
C GLY A 178 -2.76 -13.73 12.31
N ILE A 179 -2.09 -12.56 12.37
CA ILE A 179 -0.85 -12.29 11.61
C ILE A 179 0.30 -12.10 12.59
N GLU A 180 1.04 -13.17 12.82
CA GLU A 180 2.18 -13.16 13.74
C GLU A 180 3.46 -12.78 12.99
N ILE A 181 4.07 -11.66 13.40
CA ILE A 181 5.35 -11.24 12.85
C ILE A 181 6.46 -12.13 13.38
N PRO A 182 7.29 -12.71 12.50
CA PRO A 182 8.35 -13.64 12.92
C PRO A 182 9.26 -13.04 14.00
N PRO A 183 9.55 -13.82 15.07
CA PRO A 183 10.54 -13.41 16.06
C PRO A 183 11.89 -13.23 15.38
N GLY A 184 12.68 -12.23 15.82
CA GLY A 184 13.97 -11.93 15.20
C GLY A 184 13.91 -11.01 13.97
N THR A 185 12.74 -10.49 13.60
CA THR A 185 12.66 -9.41 12.59
C THR A 185 13.56 -8.24 13.02
N PRO A 186 14.56 -7.83 12.19
CA PRO A 186 15.48 -6.77 12.56
C PRO A 186 14.75 -5.46 12.85
N LEU A 187 15.14 -4.75 13.93
CA LEU A 187 14.49 -3.49 14.33
C LEU A 187 14.46 -2.44 13.21
N GLY A 188 15.52 -2.35 12.41
CA GLY A 188 15.59 -1.43 11.27
C GLY A 188 14.64 -1.75 10.11
N LEU A 189 14.01 -2.93 10.14
CA LEU A 189 13.05 -3.38 9.13
C LEU A 189 11.64 -3.57 9.71
N LEU A 190 11.53 -3.58 11.04
CA LEU A 190 10.29 -3.91 11.74
C LEU A 190 9.13 -2.99 11.34
N GLY A 191 9.38 -1.69 11.17
CA GLY A 191 8.36 -0.74 10.72
C GLY A 191 7.76 -1.13 9.37
N ASP A 192 8.63 -1.38 8.38
CA ASP A 192 8.21 -1.75 7.02
C ASP A 192 7.50 -3.12 7.00
N VAL A 193 7.95 -4.08 7.83
CA VAL A 193 7.29 -5.39 7.97
C VAL A 193 5.89 -5.25 8.61
N LEU A 194 5.73 -4.41 9.63
CA LEU A 194 4.43 -4.14 10.24
C LEU A 194 3.46 -3.48 9.24
N ASP A 195 3.95 -2.51 8.47
CA ASP A 195 3.15 -1.84 7.46
C ASP A 195 2.77 -2.82 6.32
N ALA A 196 3.71 -3.62 5.80
CA ALA A 196 3.41 -4.68 4.82
C ALA A 196 2.42 -5.74 5.37
N ALA A 197 2.50 -6.10 6.66
CA ALA A 197 1.55 -7.02 7.29
C ALA A 197 0.13 -6.43 7.41
N ALA A 198 0.01 -5.13 7.70
CA ALA A 198 -1.27 -4.44 7.69
C ALA A 198 -1.87 -4.38 6.27
N VAL A 199 -1.01 -4.20 5.26
CA VAL A 199 -1.41 -4.28 3.85
C VAL A 199 -1.89 -5.70 3.49
N ALA A 200 -1.21 -6.75 3.95
CA ALA A 200 -1.65 -8.15 3.75
C ALA A 200 -3.00 -8.44 4.44
N TRP A 201 -3.24 -7.85 5.63
CA TRP A 201 -4.54 -7.93 6.30
C TRP A 201 -5.64 -7.30 5.44
N SER A 202 -5.40 -6.12 4.88
CA SER A 202 -6.35 -5.47 3.95
C SER A 202 -6.55 -6.29 2.68
N ALA A 203 -5.49 -6.89 2.12
CA ALA A 203 -5.59 -7.79 0.97
C ALA A 203 -6.48 -9.01 1.28
N ARG A 204 -6.42 -9.55 2.51
CA ARG A 204 -7.32 -10.62 2.96
C ARG A 204 -8.78 -10.17 3.02
N ARG A 205 -9.03 -8.93 3.47
CA ARG A 205 -10.38 -8.35 3.47
C ARG A 205 -10.91 -8.10 2.06
N ILE A 206 -10.04 -7.66 1.14
CA ILE A 206 -10.38 -7.53 -0.29
C ILE A 206 -10.78 -8.89 -0.87
N ALA A 207 -10.02 -9.95 -0.58
CA ALA A 207 -10.32 -11.31 -1.03
C ALA A 207 -11.66 -11.84 -0.48
N ALA A 208 -12.09 -11.35 0.70
CA ALA A 208 -13.34 -11.73 1.36
C ALA A 208 -14.51 -10.75 1.08
N ASP A 209 -14.31 -9.76 0.21
CA ASP A 209 -15.29 -8.68 -0.08
C ASP A 209 -15.72 -7.90 1.18
N GLN A 210 -14.79 -7.69 2.11
CA GLN A 210 -15.00 -7.01 3.39
C GLN A 210 -14.24 -5.68 3.50
N ALA A 211 -13.46 -5.32 2.48
CA ALA A 211 -12.67 -4.11 2.51
C ALA A 211 -13.53 -2.86 2.29
N VAL A 212 -13.19 -1.81 3.02
CA VAL A 212 -13.71 -0.47 2.74
C VAL A 212 -12.91 0.13 1.58
N THR A 213 -13.60 0.76 0.63
CA THR A 213 -13.00 1.43 -0.52
C THR A 213 -13.25 2.93 -0.44
N VAL A 214 -12.21 3.73 -0.61
CA VAL A 214 -12.32 5.20 -0.65
C VAL A 214 -11.60 5.78 -1.87
N PRO A 215 -12.21 6.78 -2.53
CA PRO A 215 -13.55 7.33 -2.30
C PRO A 215 -14.66 6.35 -2.70
N PHE A 216 -15.90 6.62 -2.28
CA PHE A 216 -17.07 5.80 -2.67
C PHE A 216 -17.29 5.77 -4.19
N ALA A 217 -17.02 6.87 -4.88
CA ALA A 217 -17.01 6.97 -6.34
C ALA A 217 -15.56 7.22 -6.80
N PRO A 218 -14.80 6.18 -7.16
CA PRO A 218 -13.40 6.33 -7.52
C PRO A 218 -13.23 7.05 -8.87
N GLN A 219 -12.15 7.83 -8.96
CA GLN A 219 -11.63 8.31 -10.24
C GLN A 219 -10.96 7.14 -10.98
N HIS A 220 -10.70 7.34 -12.26
CA HIS A 220 -10.04 6.34 -13.09
C HIS A 220 -8.75 6.89 -13.70
N ASP A 221 -7.77 6.03 -13.86
CA ASP A 221 -6.55 6.33 -14.61
C ASP A 221 -6.82 6.29 -16.13
N ARG A 222 -5.82 6.63 -16.94
CA ARG A 222 -5.95 6.64 -18.41
C ARG A 222 -6.26 5.27 -19.03
N GLN A 223 -6.06 4.18 -18.30
CA GLN A 223 -6.42 2.82 -18.70
C GLN A 223 -7.82 2.39 -18.21
N GLY A 224 -8.57 3.31 -17.60
CA GLY A 224 -9.91 3.04 -17.05
C GLY A 224 -9.90 2.26 -15.73
N ARG A 225 -8.75 2.14 -15.05
CA ARG A 225 -8.65 1.44 -13.76
C ARG A 225 -8.94 2.39 -12.61
N GLU A 226 -9.67 1.90 -11.63
CA GLU A 226 -10.01 2.68 -10.43
C GLU A 226 -8.77 3.20 -9.69
N ILE A 227 -8.87 4.45 -9.24
CA ILE A 227 -7.94 5.09 -8.31
C ILE A 227 -8.64 5.11 -6.94
N ALA A 228 -8.31 4.16 -6.09
CA ALA A 228 -8.95 3.97 -4.80
C ALA A 228 -7.98 3.34 -3.80
N ILE A 229 -8.15 3.70 -2.51
CA ILE A 229 -7.45 3.08 -1.38
C ILE A 229 -8.43 2.12 -0.70
N ARG A 230 -7.95 0.91 -0.37
CA ARG A 230 -8.75 -0.14 0.27
C ARG A 230 -8.16 -0.55 1.63
N PHE A 231 -9.03 -0.88 2.61
CA PHE A 231 -8.58 -1.31 3.94
C PHE A 231 -9.64 -2.13 4.68
#